data_8af51e89b073f679c46d32cab7910e39
#
_entry.id   8af51e89b073f679c46d32cab7910e39
#
_cell.length_a   1.000
_cell.length_b   1.000
_cell.length_c   1.000
_cell.angle_alpha   90.00
_cell.angle_beta   90.00
_cell.angle_gamma   90.00
#
_symmetry.space_group_name_H-M   'P 1'
#
loop_
_entity.id
_entity.type
_entity.pdbx_description
1 polymer ?
#
loop_
_entity_poly.entity_id
_entity_poly.type
_entity_poly.pdbx_seq_one_letter_code
_entity_poly.pdbx_strand_id
1 'polypeptide(L)'
;MSRHLRLWIAMLASSWLLAACETGPDPTQVKLNDIDERLGRVERVVSNQSLLTLSQRIDVLEAQVRELRGTVEELQNSNESVRKQQRDLYADLDRRLKLLETALKGGAAGPAAGAAIGGVSAPVGPSGSAGAAGPEDQAAYNHAFDALKNSDYTGAIAQFKDFLRLYPKSALADNAQYWLGEGYYVTRDYDDASIAFRTVVEQYPQSRKAPDALLKLGYAQYELKHLGDARATLGQVVQKYPGTDAAKLAAERLTKIPPDAP
;
A
#
# COMPACT_ATOMS: atom_id res chain seq x y z
N MET A 1 18.55 97.73 -10.44
CA MET A 1 18.50 96.49 -9.64
C MET A 1 19.49 96.60 -8.52
N SER A 2 19.01 96.81 -7.29
CA SER A 2 19.79 97.23 -6.12
C SER A 2 20.72 96.11 -5.61
N ARG A 3 21.89 96.42 -5.14
CA ARG A 3 22.95 95.54 -4.60
C ARG A 3 22.40 94.60 -3.51
N HIS A 4 21.34 94.97 -2.87
CA HIS A 4 20.66 94.15 -1.84
C HIS A 4 19.91 92.96 -2.40
N LEU A 5 19.35 93.01 -3.61
CA LEU A 5 18.65 91.91 -4.23
C LEU A 5 19.62 90.79 -4.66
N ARG A 6 20.85 91.12 -5.04
CA ARG A 6 21.88 90.09 -5.41
C ARG A 6 22.42 89.37 -4.18
N LEU A 7 22.49 90.08 -2.99
CA LEU A 7 22.90 89.44 -1.75
C LEU A 7 21.83 88.49 -1.21
N TRP A 8 20.56 88.82 -1.35
CA TRP A 8 19.48 87.90 -1.00
C TRP A 8 19.39 86.65 -1.84
N ILE A 9 19.63 86.76 -3.17
CA ILE A 9 19.69 85.65 -4.08
C ILE A 9 20.89 84.73 -3.80
N ALA A 10 22.04 85.32 -3.42
CA ALA A 10 23.24 84.57 -3.04
C ALA A 10 23.05 83.79 -1.70
N MET A 11 22.34 84.40 -0.72
CA MET A 11 22.02 83.70 0.51
C MET A 11 20.99 82.59 0.40
N LEU A 12 20.02 82.77 -0.46
CA LEU A 12 19.04 81.67 -0.77
C LEU A 12 19.66 80.54 -1.56
N ALA A 13 20.63 80.84 -2.44
CA ALA A 13 21.32 79.75 -3.21
C ALA A 13 22.28 78.91 -2.33
N SER A 14 22.90 79.52 -1.29
CA SER A 14 23.78 78.81 -0.34
C SER A 14 23.01 77.91 0.64
N SER A 15 21.72 78.23 0.93
CA SER A 15 20.89 77.47 1.80
C SER A 15 20.36 76.13 1.13
N TRP A 16 20.34 76.08 -0.20
CA TRP A 16 19.91 74.91 -0.94
C TRP A 16 21.03 73.86 -1.17
N LEU A 17 22.29 74.26 -1.02
CA LEU A 17 23.44 73.34 -1.22
C LEU A 17 23.75 72.50 0.04
N LEU A 18 23.14 72.78 1.17
CA LEU A 18 23.30 72.03 2.46
C LEU A 18 22.23 70.96 2.67
N ALA A 19 21.21 70.86 1.80
CA ALA A 19 20.13 69.87 1.94
C ALA A 19 20.33 68.60 1.10
N ALA A 20 21.49 68.41 0.43
CA ALA A 20 21.76 67.29 -0.45
C ALA A 20 22.78 66.29 0.12
N CYS A 21 22.86 66.14 1.45
CA CYS A 21 23.43 64.96 2.07
C CYS A 21 22.24 64.03 2.46
N GLU A 22 21.61 63.48 1.46
CA GLU A 22 20.78 62.30 1.60
C GLU A 22 21.74 61.16 1.92
N THR A 23 22.00 60.96 3.22
CA THR A 23 22.69 59.75 3.71
C THR A 23 21.82 58.58 3.34
N GLY A 24 22.21 57.88 2.29
CA GLY A 24 21.60 56.58 1.97
C GLY A 24 21.56 55.74 3.24
N PRO A 25 20.63 54.80 3.35
CA PRO A 25 20.48 53.98 4.55
C PRO A 25 21.83 53.36 4.92
N ASP A 26 22.23 53.57 6.15
CA ASP A 26 23.49 53.06 6.69
C ASP A 26 23.59 51.54 6.37
N PRO A 27 24.63 51.08 5.66
CA PRO A 27 24.79 49.68 5.31
C PRO A 27 24.78 48.74 6.53
N THR A 28 25.07 49.26 7.73
CA THR A 28 24.93 48.50 8.98
C THR A 28 23.46 48.35 9.38
N GLN A 29 22.63 49.36 9.19
CA GLN A 29 21.18 49.29 9.44
C GLN A 29 20.47 48.34 8.48
N VAL A 30 20.87 48.34 7.21
CA VAL A 30 20.31 47.39 6.20
C VAL A 30 20.63 45.95 6.58
N LYS A 31 21.87 45.68 7.02
CA LYS A 31 22.26 44.33 7.51
C LYS A 31 21.56 43.94 8.80
N LEU A 32 21.38 44.88 9.73
CA LEU A 32 20.63 44.59 10.97
C LEU A 32 19.16 44.22 10.65
N ASN A 33 18.51 44.95 9.77
CA ASN A 33 17.13 44.66 9.37
C ASN A 33 17.02 43.31 8.63
N ASP A 34 18.00 42.97 7.79
CA ASP A 34 18.04 41.64 7.14
C ASP A 34 18.22 40.50 8.17
N ILE A 35 19.08 40.71 9.17
CA ILE A 35 19.28 39.74 10.25
C ILE A 35 18.01 39.59 11.10
N ASP A 36 17.34 40.68 11.46
CA ASP A 36 16.09 40.66 12.21
C ASP A 36 14.98 39.98 11.44
N GLU A 37 14.87 40.21 10.14
CA GLU A 37 13.89 39.50 9.28
C GLU A 37 14.20 38.02 9.16
N ARG A 38 15.46 37.64 9.07
CA ARG A 38 15.89 36.24 9.07
C ARG A 38 15.67 35.57 10.41
N LEU A 39 15.96 36.28 11.52
CA LEU A 39 15.69 35.79 12.88
C LEU A 39 14.18 35.55 13.07
N GLY A 40 13.36 36.51 12.69
CA GLY A 40 11.90 36.39 12.78
C GLY A 40 11.32 35.31 11.87
N ARG A 41 12.00 34.96 10.75
CA ARG A 41 11.64 33.76 9.95
C ARG A 41 12.03 32.48 10.67
N VAL A 42 13.21 32.40 11.24
CA VAL A 42 13.69 31.23 12.00
C VAL A 42 12.83 31.02 13.26
N GLU A 43 12.52 32.07 13.98
CA GLU A 43 11.64 31.98 15.16
C GLU A 43 10.24 31.49 14.80
N ARG A 44 9.67 31.96 13.71
CA ARG A 44 8.37 31.44 13.21
C ARG A 44 8.41 29.99 12.78
N VAL A 45 9.52 29.53 12.22
CA VAL A 45 9.71 28.12 11.84
C VAL A 45 9.97 27.24 13.07
N VAL A 46 10.69 27.75 14.06
CA VAL A 46 11.03 27.00 15.29
C VAL A 46 9.89 27.04 16.31
N SER A 47 9.12 28.13 16.37
CA SER A 47 8.20 28.36 17.49
C SER A 47 6.86 27.70 17.33
N ASN A 48 6.44 27.20 16.16
CA ASN A 48 5.04 26.99 16.19
C ASN A 48 4.41 25.74 15.62
N GLN A 49 4.30 25.39 14.57
CA GLN A 49 3.32 24.36 14.17
C GLN A 49 3.97 23.05 13.71
N SER A 50 5.21 23.12 13.27
CA SER A 50 5.85 21.92 12.72
C SER A 50 6.25 20.93 13.82
N LEU A 51 6.74 21.41 14.97
CA LEU A 51 7.13 20.52 16.09
C LEU A 51 5.92 19.89 16.77
N LEU A 52 4.85 20.67 17.02
CA LEU A 52 3.59 20.11 17.55
C LEU A 52 2.93 19.13 16.58
N THR A 53 2.90 19.48 15.29
CA THR A 53 2.37 18.59 14.25
C THR A 53 3.23 17.33 14.11
N LEU A 54 4.56 17.45 14.21
CA LEU A 54 5.46 16.32 14.18
C LEU A 54 5.28 15.41 15.40
N SER A 55 5.16 16.00 16.60
CA SER A 55 4.86 15.27 17.83
C SER A 55 3.54 14.50 17.71
N GLN A 56 2.47 15.15 17.26
CA GLN A 56 1.18 14.49 17.03
C GLN A 56 1.27 13.36 16.00
N ARG A 57 2.07 13.53 14.95
CA ARG A 57 2.28 12.46 13.96
C ARG A 57 3.05 11.27 14.55
N ILE A 58 4.03 11.55 15.43
CA ILE A 58 4.76 10.50 16.16
C ILE A 58 3.80 9.73 17.05
N ASP A 59 2.95 10.40 17.82
CA ASP A 59 1.97 9.76 18.69
C ASP A 59 0.99 8.86 17.90
N VAL A 60 0.52 9.35 16.75
CA VAL A 60 -0.34 8.56 15.84
C VAL A 60 0.39 7.35 15.27
N LEU A 61 1.65 7.52 14.82
CA LEU A 61 2.45 6.42 14.30
C LEU A 61 2.75 5.37 15.39
N GLU A 62 3.04 5.81 16.62
CA GLU A 62 3.24 4.90 17.74
C GLU A 62 1.95 4.13 18.08
N ALA A 63 0.78 4.78 18.00
CA ALA A 63 -0.50 4.11 18.17
C ALA A 63 -0.73 3.06 17.09
N GLN A 64 -0.45 3.39 15.82
CA GLN A 64 -0.56 2.44 14.70
C GLN A 64 0.41 1.26 14.85
N VAL A 65 1.64 1.51 15.29
CA VAL A 65 2.62 0.43 15.56
C VAL A 65 2.15 -0.49 16.67
N ARG A 66 1.54 0.05 17.74
CA ARG A 66 0.96 -0.79 18.82
C ARG A 66 -0.21 -1.62 18.30
N GLU A 67 -1.10 -1.04 17.50
CA GLU A 67 -2.23 -1.75 16.88
C GLU A 67 -1.74 -2.86 15.94
N LEU A 68 -0.77 -2.56 15.06
CA LEU A 68 -0.19 -3.55 14.16
C LEU A 68 0.50 -4.70 14.91
N ARG A 69 1.19 -4.41 16.01
CA ARG A 69 1.77 -5.46 16.86
C ARG A 69 0.69 -6.36 17.46
N GLY A 70 -0.40 -5.78 17.95
CA GLY A 70 -1.55 -6.54 18.47
C GLY A 70 -2.16 -7.45 17.40
N THR A 71 -2.36 -6.96 16.18
CA THR A 71 -2.89 -7.79 15.09
C THR A 71 -1.91 -8.89 14.66
N VAL A 72 -0.60 -8.64 14.68
CA VAL A 72 0.42 -9.66 14.40
C VAL A 72 0.40 -10.76 15.47
N GLU A 73 0.30 -10.41 16.77
CA GLU A 73 0.19 -11.37 17.85
C GLU A 73 -1.09 -12.20 17.74
N GLU A 74 -2.22 -11.59 17.42
CA GLU A 74 -3.49 -12.28 17.20
C GLU A 74 -3.40 -13.26 16.02
N LEU A 75 -2.80 -12.84 14.90
CA LEU A 75 -2.56 -13.69 13.73
C LEU A 75 -1.61 -14.85 14.04
N GLN A 76 -0.57 -14.62 14.84
CA GLN A 76 0.34 -15.68 15.29
C GLN A 76 -0.38 -16.72 16.15
N ASN A 77 -1.18 -16.28 17.15
CA ASN A 77 -1.98 -17.16 17.97
C ASN A 77 -3.02 -17.95 17.16
N SER A 78 -3.68 -17.29 16.20
CA SER A 78 -4.61 -17.95 15.28
C SER A 78 -3.90 -19.01 14.45
N ASN A 79 -2.72 -18.71 13.93
CA ASN A 79 -1.91 -19.63 13.12
C ASN A 79 -1.44 -20.84 13.95
N GLU A 80 -1.04 -20.64 15.20
CA GLU A 80 -0.72 -21.75 16.13
C GLU A 80 -1.94 -22.63 16.40
N SER A 81 -3.10 -22.02 16.61
CA SER A 81 -4.35 -22.73 16.80
C SER A 81 -4.70 -23.61 15.59
N VAL A 82 -4.61 -23.06 14.37
CA VAL A 82 -4.82 -23.79 13.12
C VAL A 82 -3.82 -24.95 12.97
N ARG A 83 -2.54 -24.71 13.25
CA ARG A 83 -1.50 -25.74 13.19
C ARG A 83 -1.75 -26.85 14.23
N LYS A 84 -2.28 -26.52 15.41
CA LYS A 84 -2.66 -27.49 16.41
C LYS A 84 -3.85 -28.34 15.92
N GLN A 85 -4.90 -27.70 15.41
CA GLN A 85 -6.05 -28.39 14.83
C GLN A 85 -5.64 -29.32 13.69
N GLN A 86 -4.73 -28.90 12.80
CA GLN A 86 -4.21 -29.77 11.75
C GLN A 86 -3.47 -30.99 12.33
N ARG A 87 -2.60 -30.81 13.32
CA ARG A 87 -1.90 -31.93 13.95
C ARG A 87 -2.86 -32.91 14.61
N ASP A 88 -3.87 -32.38 15.30
CA ASP A 88 -4.89 -33.21 15.98
C ASP A 88 -5.72 -33.98 14.95
N LEU A 89 -6.07 -33.36 13.81
CA LEU A 89 -6.77 -34.00 12.70
C LEU A 89 -5.91 -35.12 12.05
N TYR A 90 -4.63 -34.86 11.81
CA TYR A 90 -3.73 -35.89 11.29
C TYR A 90 -3.56 -37.05 12.26
N ALA A 91 -3.46 -36.79 13.56
CA ALA A 91 -3.37 -37.81 14.58
C ALA A 91 -4.67 -38.67 14.66
N ASP A 92 -5.84 -38.05 14.49
CA ASP A 92 -7.12 -38.76 14.41
C ASP A 92 -7.22 -39.63 13.14
N LEU A 93 -6.83 -39.07 12.00
CA LEU A 93 -6.78 -39.80 10.73
C LEU A 93 -5.84 -41.02 10.82
N ASP A 94 -4.62 -40.85 11.37
CA ASP A 94 -3.68 -41.98 11.54
C ASP A 94 -4.24 -43.07 12.47
N ARG A 95 -4.91 -42.64 13.57
CA ARG A 95 -5.59 -43.58 14.46
C ARG A 95 -6.70 -44.34 13.74
N ARG A 96 -7.54 -43.66 12.97
CA ARG A 96 -8.64 -44.29 12.20
C ARG A 96 -8.09 -45.21 11.11
N LEU A 97 -7.02 -44.83 10.44
CA LEU A 97 -6.34 -45.63 9.43
C LEU A 97 -5.79 -46.96 10.04
N LYS A 98 -5.13 -46.87 11.20
CA LYS A 98 -4.66 -48.05 11.95
C LYS A 98 -5.80 -48.96 12.38
N LEU A 99 -6.93 -48.40 12.82
CA LEU A 99 -8.11 -49.19 13.15
C LEU A 99 -8.68 -49.91 11.93
N LEU A 100 -8.76 -49.26 10.79
CA LEU A 100 -9.21 -49.88 9.52
C LEU A 100 -8.22 -50.94 9.05
N GLU A 101 -6.92 -50.68 9.15
CA GLU A 101 -5.88 -51.62 8.78
C GLU A 101 -5.90 -52.87 9.67
N THR A 102 -6.11 -52.69 10.99
CA THR A 102 -6.27 -53.84 11.91
C THR A 102 -7.57 -54.60 11.66
N ALA A 103 -8.67 -53.93 11.31
CA ALA A 103 -9.92 -54.56 10.94
C ALA A 103 -9.81 -55.36 9.61
N LEU A 104 -9.04 -54.87 8.65
CA LEU A 104 -8.77 -55.57 7.39
C LEU A 104 -7.81 -56.76 7.56
N LYS A 105 -6.80 -56.67 8.46
CA LYS A 105 -5.86 -57.76 8.77
C LYS A 105 -6.47 -58.82 9.66
N GLY A 106 -7.51 -58.45 10.47
CA GLY A 106 -8.22 -59.38 11.35
C GLY A 106 -9.37 -60.14 10.71
N GLY A 107 -9.28 -60.45 9.42
CA GLY A 107 -10.31 -61.08 8.63
C GLY A 107 -11.18 -62.06 9.42
N ALA A 108 -12.34 -61.65 9.92
CA ALA A 108 -13.43 -62.50 10.36
C ALA A 108 -14.77 -61.77 10.12
N ALA A 109 -15.58 -62.44 9.32
CA ALA A 109 -16.97 -62.09 9.07
C ALA A 109 -17.77 -61.89 10.37
N GLY A 110 -18.60 -60.86 10.39
CA GLY A 110 -19.62 -60.72 11.41
C GLY A 110 -20.47 -59.48 11.19
N PRO A 111 -21.78 -59.57 11.31
CA PRO A 111 -22.72 -58.69 10.65
C PRO A 111 -23.10 -57.46 11.51
N ALA A 112 -23.52 -56.44 10.80
CA ALA A 112 -24.53 -55.47 11.20
C ALA A 112 -24.45 -54.86 12.62
N ALA A 113 -24.04 -53.65 12.70
CA ALA A 113 -24.67 -52.69 13.63
C ALA A 113 -24.74 -51.34 12.93
N GLY A 114 -25.84 -51.11 12.26
CA GLY A 114 -26.27 -49.77 11.93
C GLY A 114 -26.68 -49.08 13.22
N ALA A 115 -25.99 -48.03 13.57
CA ALA A 115 -26.48 -47.11 14.57
C ALA A 115 -25.93 -45.70 14.24
N ALA A 116 -26.83 -44.86 13.80
CA ALA A 116 -26.94 -43.44 14.09
C ALA A 116 -25.67 -42.58 13.90
N ILE A 117 -25.43 -42.13 12.70
CA ILE A 117 -24.83 -40.85 12.52
C ILE A 117 -25.96 -39.84 12.32
N GLY A 118 -26.42 -39.26 13.43
CA GLY A 118 -27.37 -38.16 13.46
C GLY A 118 -26.81 -37.00 12.65
N GLY A 119 -27.63 -36.53 11.74
CA GLY A 119 -27.34 -35.51 10.79
C GLY A 119 -27.02 -34.15 11.41
N VAL A 120 -26.09 -33.50 10.79
CA VAL A 120 -26.10 -32.04 10.66
C VAL A 120 -25.94 -31.74 9.18
N SER A 121 -27.04 -31.78 8.46
CA SER A 121 -27.15 -31.21 7.13
C SER A 121 -27.42 -29.75 7.29
N ALA A 122 -26.38 -28.92 7.19
CA ALA A 122 -26.56 -27.54 6.83
C ALA A 122 -26.60 -27.45 5.30
N PRO A 123 -27.57 -26.79 4.69
CA PRO A 123 -27.62 -26.63 3.26
C PRO A 123 -26.55 -25.65 2.81
N VAL A 124 -25.47 -26.17 2.25
CA VAL A 124 -24.53 -25.38 1.46
C VAL A 124 -25.18 -25.13 0.12
N GLY A 125 -25.69 -23.92 -0.07
CA GLY A 125 -26.09 -23.43 -1.39
C GLY A 125 -24.90 -23.48 -2.36
N PRO A 126 -25.13 -23.63 -3.67
CA PRO A 126 -24.06 -23.69 -4.63
C PRO A 126 -23.46 -22.31 -4.85
N SER A 127 -22.49 -21.93 -4.01
CA SER A 127 -21.51 -20.90 -4.37
C SER A 127 -20.47 -21.53 -5.24
N GLY A 128 -20.21 -20.88 -6.38
CA GLY A 128 -19.33 -21.33 -7.43
C GLY A 128 -18.03 -21.93 -6.91
N SER A 129 -17.75 -23.13 -7.38
CA SER A 129 -16.63 -23.98 -7.05
C SER A 129 -15.28 -23.32 -7.41
N ALA A 130 -14.77 -22.43 -6.54
CA ALA A 130 -13.34 -22.27 -6.41
C ALA A 130 -12.85 -23.52 -5.68
N GLY A 131 -12.05 -24.36 -6.32
CA GLY A 131 -11.50 -25.57 -5.71
C GLY A 131 -10.79 -25.20 -4.42
N ALA A 132 -11.11 -25.91 -3.32
CA ALA A 132 -10.39 -25.74 -2.08
C ALA A 132 -8.89 -25.92 -2.36
N ALA A 133 -8.06 -25.00 -1.83
CA ALA A 133 -6.62 -25.12 -1.94
C ALA A 133 -6.19 -26.47 -1.31
N GLY A 134 -5.51 -27.30 -2.09
CA GLY A 134 -4.95 -28.54 -1.58
C GLY A 134 -3.67 -28.27 -0.78
N PRO A 135 -3.15 -29.25 -0.06
CA PRO A 135 -1.93 -29.08 0.72
C PRO A 135 -0.69 -28.77 -0.16
N GLU A 136 -0.68 -29.25 -1.40
CA GLU A 136 0.44 -29.04 -2.34
C GLU A 136 0.47 -27.64 -2.91
N ASP A 137 -0.67 -27.11 -3.36
CA ASP A 137 -0.76 -25.77 -3.88
C ASP A 137 -0.57 -24.72 -2.76
N GLN A 138 -1.05 -24.99 -1.54
CA GLN A 138 -0.76 -24.14 -0.39
C GLN A 138 0.74 -24.09 -0.08
N ALA A 139 1.43 -25.25 -0.12
CA ALA A 139 2.87 -25.30 0.11
C ALA A 139 3.66 -24.53 -0.97
N ALA A 140 3.30 -24.73 -2.24
CA ALA A 140 3.91 -24.02 -3.37
C ALA A 140 3.67 -22.50 -3.29
N TYR A 141 2.45 -22.07 -2.94
CA TYR A 141 2.14 -20.67 -2.73
C TYR A 141 2.95 -20.07 -1.59
N ASN A 142 3.02 -20.76 -0.45
CA ASN A 142 3.77 -20.28 0.72
C ASN A 142 5.26 -20.12 0.38
N HIS A 143 5.84 -21.05 -0.37
CA HIS A 143 7.23 -20.98 -0.81
C HIS A 143 7.49 -19.74 -1.69
N ALA A 144 6.61 -19.47 -2.65
CA ALA A 144 6.69 -18.28 -3.50
C ALA A 144 6.52 -16.98 -2.68
N PHE A 145 5.62 -16.99 -1.72
CA PHE A 145 5.36 -15.83 -0.86
C PHE A 145 6.52 -15.58 0.13
N ASP A 146 7.19 -16.63 0.62
CA ASP A 146 8.36 -16.52 1.47
C ASP A 146 9.56 -15.91 0.71
N ALA A 147 9.76 -16.27 -0.57
CA ALA A 147 10.76 -15.62 -1.42
C ALA A 147 10.50 -14.10 -1.52
N LEU A 148 9.23 -13.70 -1.71
CA LEU A 148 8.83 -12.29 -1.78
C LEU A 148 9.09 -11.55 -0.45
N LYS A 149 8.77 -12.16 0.70
CA LYS A 149 9.07 -11.60 2.03
C LYS A 149 10.56 -11.43 2.28
N ASN A 150 11.37 -12.34 1.75
CA ASN A 150 12.83 -12.29 1.84
C ASN A 150 13.45 -11.34 0.81
N SER A 151 12.63 -10.57 0.08
CA SER A 151 13.07 -9.65 -0.98
C SER A 151 13.75 -10.34 -2.18
N ASP A 152 13.62 -11.67 -2.31
CA ASP A 152 14.00 -12.41 -3.51
C ASP A 152 12.88 -12.30 -4.55
N TYR A 153 12.77 -11.12 -5.15
CA TYR A 153 11.71 -10.82 -6.11
C TYR A 153 11.81 -11.67 -7.38
N THR A 154 13.03 -11.95 -7.84
CA THR A 154 13.26 -12.78 -9.03
C THR A 154 12.82 -14.23 -8.78
N GLY A 155 13.20 -14.79 -7.63
CA GLY A 155 12.75 -16.11 -7.21
C GLY A 155 11.25 -16.17 -7.00
N ALA A 156 10.65 -15.17 -6.36
CA ALA A 156 9.21 -15.07 -6.16
C ALA A 156 8.43 -15.04 -7.49
N ILE A 157 8.87 -14.22 -8.45
CA ILE A 157 8.26 -14.16 -9.80
C ILE A 157 8.30 -15.54 -10.48
N ALA A 158 9.44 -16.20 -10.46
CA ALA A 158 9.56 -17.53 -11.06
C ALA A 158 8.62 -18.56 -10.39
N GLN A 159 8.58 -18.56 -9.06
CA GLN A 159 7.75 -19.49 -8.28
C GLN A 159 6.26 -19.20 -8.40
N PHE A 160 5.83 -17.93 -8.45
CA PHE A 160 4.41 -17.61 -8.71
C PHE A 160 3.98 -17.96 -10.13
N LYS A 161 4.86 -17.81 -11.14
CA LYS A 161 4.60 -18.31 -12.51
C LYS A 161 4.41 -19.82 -12.53
N ASP A 162 5.30 -20.56 -11.86
CA ASP A 162 5.19 -22.01 -11.76
C ASP A 162 3.94 -22.44 -11.00
N PHE A 163 3.60 -21.74 -9.90
CA PHE A 163 2.36 -21.98 -9.18
C PHE A 163 1.14 -21.82 -10.07
N LEU A 164 1.03 -20.74 -10.81
CA LEU A 164 -0.11 -20.47 -11.69
C LEU A 164 -0.21 -21.46 -12.84
N ARG A 165 0.93 -21.97 -13.32
CA ARG A 165 0.99 -23.01 -14.35
C ARG A 165 0.55 -24.38 -13.82
N LEU A 166 0.96 -24.74 -12.60
CA LEU A 166 0.68 -26.04 -11.99
C LEU A 166 -0.71 -26.11 -11.37
N TYR A 167 -1.16 -25.00 -10.78
CA TYR A 167 -2.40 -24.92 -10.01
C TYR A 167 -3.35 -23.81 -10.50
N PRO A 168 -3.72 -23.79 -11.80
CA PRO A 168 -4.51 -22.69 -12.38
C PRO A 168 -5.93 -22.56 -11.81
N LYS A 169 -6.42 -23.62 -11.17
CA LYS A 169 -7.76 -23.66 -10.54
C LYS A 169 -7.72 -23.59 -9.02
N SER A 170 -6.55 -23.36 -8.42
CA SER A 170 -6.43 -23.21 -6.98
C SER A 170 -7.22 -22.01 -6.49
N ALA A 171 -7.79 -22.11 -5.29
CA ALA A 171 -8.40 -20.96 -4.60
C ALA A 171 -7.41 -19.84 -4.28
N LEU A 172 -6.12 -20.08 -4.46
CA LEU A 172 -5.04 -19.11 -4.26
C LEU A 172 -4.55 -18.47 -5.57
N ALA A 173 -5.11 -18.88 -6.73
CA ALA A 173 -4.61 -18.41 -8.03
C ALA A 173 -4.77 -16.90 -8.23
N ASP A 174 -5.89 -16.33 -7.78
CA ASP A 174 -6.12 -14.88 -7.81
C ASP A 174 -5.08 -14.12 -6.97
N ASN A 175 -4.80 -14.63 -5.79
CA ASN A 175 -3.83 -14.04 -4.88
C ASN A 175 -2.38 -14.21 -5.38
N ALA A 176 -2.05 -15.38 -5.94
CA ALA A 176 -0.77 -15.65 -6.59
C ALA A 176 -0.53 -14.71 -7.79
N GLN A 177 -1.56 -14.50 -8.62
CA GLN A 177 -1.51 -13.58 -9.76
C GLN A 177 -1.28 -12.12 -9.32
N TYR A 178 -1.91 -11.71 -8.22
CA TYR A 178 -1.68 -10.40 -7.63
C TYR A 178 -0.22 -10.23 -7.16
N TRP A 179 0.31 -11.21 -6.42
CA TRP A 179 1.69 -11.13 -5.92
C TRP A 179 2.74 -11.26 -7.03
N LEU A 180 2.43 -11.96 -8.11
CA LEU A 180 3.24 -11.93 -9.32
C LEU A 180 3.35 -10.50 -9.87
N GLY A 181 2.23 -9.78 -9.93
CA GLY A 181 2.20 -8.37 -10.33
C GLY A 181 3.01 -7.46 -9.38
N GLU A 182 2.92 -7.69 -8.07
CA GLU A 182 3.72 -6.96 -7.08
C GLU A 182 5.22 -7.22 -7.26
N GLY A 183 5.62 -8.48 -7.51
CA GLY A 183 7.00 -8.84 -7.82
C GLY A 183 7.54 -8.05 -9.01
N TYR A 184 6.83 -8.03 -10.12
CA TYR A 184 7.19 -7.24 -11.30
C TYR A 184 7.21 -5.74 -11.04
N TYR A 185 6.25 -5.23 -10.28
CA TYR A 185 6.18 -3.80 -9.95
C TYR A 185 7.41 -3.34 -9.16
N VAL A 186 7.84 -4.12 -8.16
CA VAL A 186 9.02 -3.82 -7.34
C VAL A 186 10.32 -3.91 -8.15
N THR A 187 10.41 -4.85 -9.08
CA THR A 187 11.55 -4.95 -10.02
C THR A 187 11.50 -3.93 -11.16
N ARG A 188 10.48 -3.05 -11.18
CA ARG A 188 10.22 -2.02 -12.20
C ARG A 188 9.91 -2.57 -13.59
N ASP A 189 9.52 -3.80 -13.68
CA ASP A 189 9.00 -4.41 -14.90
C ASP A 189 7.51 -4.08 -15.01
N TYR A 190 7.22 -2.81 -15.32
CA TYR A 190 5.86 -2.27 -15.27
C TYR A 190 4.96 -2.81 -16.38
N ASP A 191 5.52 -3.26 -17.50
CA ASP A 191 4.78 -3.89 -18.57
C ASP A 191 4.19 -5.23 -18.09
N ASP A 192 5.02 -6.12 -17.57
CA ASP A 192 4.58 -7.41 -17.03
C ASP A 192 3.72 -7.24 -15.78
N ALA A 193 4.02 -6.25 -14.92
CA ALA A 193 3.16 -5.88 -13.80
C ALA A 193 1.74 -5.51 -14.25
N SER A 194 1.63 -4.67 -15.30
CA SER A 194 0.35 -4.27 -15.89
C SER A 194 -0.44 -5.46 -16.41
N ILE A 195 0.23 -6.39 -17.09
CA ILE A 195 -0.39 -7.63 -17.58
C ILE A 195 -0.88 -8.47 -16.40
N ALA A 196 -0.05 -8.65 -15.36
CA ALA A 196 -0.39 -9.48 -14.21
C ALA A 196 -1.58 -8.91 -13.44
N PHE A 197 -1.60 -7.61 -13.15
CA PHE A 197 -2.72 -6.97 -12.45
C PHE A 197 -4.01 -6.95 -13.27
N ARG A 198 -3.90 -6.72 -14.58
CA ARG A 198 -5.06 -6.81 -15.50
C ARG A 198 -5.65 -8.20 -15.47
N THR A 199 -4.83 -9.24 -15.47
CA THR A 199 -5.28 -10.64 -15.38
C THR A 199 -6.10 -10.87 -14.11
N VAL A 200 -5.70 -10.30 -12.95
CA VAL A 200 -6.52 -10.40 -11.73
C VAL A 200 -7.91 -9.78 -11.94
N VAL A 201 -7.97 -8.59 -12.52
CA VAL A 201 -9.24 -7.86 -12.71
C VAL A 201 -10.17 -8.57 -13.70
N GLU A 202 -9.62 -9.17 -14.77
CA GLU A 202 -10.37 -9.79 -15.84
C GLU A 202 -10.77 -11.24 -15.52
N GLN A 203 -9.84 -12.04 -14.98
CA GLN A 203 -10.09 -13.46 -14.72
C GLN A 203 -10.64 -13.73 -13.32
N TYR A 204 -10.38 -12.85 -12.36
CA TYR A 204 -10.82 -13.00 -10.97
C TYR A 204 -11.61 -11.77 -10.46
N PRO A 205 -12.67 -11.35 -11.16
CA PRO A 205 -13.38 -10.10 -10.82
C PRO A 205 -14.04 -10.11 -9.44
N GLN A 206 -14.28 -11.30 -8.88
CA GLN A 206 -14.83 -11.49 -7.52
C GLN A 206 -13.75 -11.64 -6.44
N SER A 207 -12.48 -11.59 -6.81
CA SER A 207 -11.39 -11.64 -5.86
C SER A 207 -11.38 -10.43 -4.93
N ARG A 208 -11.04 -10.66 -3.67
CA ARG A 208 -10.78 -9.56 -2.73
C ARG A 208 -9.58 -8.70 -3.15
N LYS A 209 -8.73 -9.23 -4.05
CA LYS A 209 -7.58 -8.50 -4.62
C LYS A 209 -7.95 -7.66 -5.84
N ALA A 210 -9.15 -7.79 -6.39
CA ALA A 210 -9.54 -7.06 -7.60
C ALA A 210 -9.47 -5.53 -7.44
N PRO A 211 -9.91 -4.90 -6.32
CA PRO A 211 -9.75 -3.46 -6.12
C PRO A 211 -8.28 -3.02 -6.09
N ASP A 212 -7.45 -3.75 -5.35
CA ASP A 212 -6.02 -3.46 -5.22
C ASP A 212 -5.28 -3.67 -6.54
N ALA A 213 -5.61 -4.74 -7.26
CA ALA A 213 -5.04 -5.03 -8.58
C ALA A 213 -5.39 -3.94 -9.61
N LEU A 214 -6.62 -3.45 -9.62
CA LEU A 214 -7.01 -2.36 -10.52
C LEU A 214 -6.28 -1.05 -10.15
N LEU A 215 -6.11 -0.75 -8.86
CA LEU A 215 -5.29 0.37 -8.40
C LEU A 215 -3.83 0.24 -8.87
N LYS A 216 -3.22 -0.93 -8.67
CA LYS A 216 -1.82 -1.20 -9.05
C LYS A 216 -1.62 -1.19 -10.57
N LEU A 217 -2.61 -1.64 -11.34
CA LEU A 217 -2.61 -1.47 -12.79
C LEU A 217 -2.51 0.01 -13.17
N GLY A 218 -3.32 0.86 -12.55
CA GLY A 218 -3.25 2.31 -12.78
C GLY A 218 -1.91 2.91 -12.37
N TYR A 219 -1.28 2.40 -11.31
CA TYR A 219 0.07 2.83 -10.93
C TYR A 219 1.14 2.37 -11.90
N ALA A 220 1.09 1.12 -12.39
CA ALA A 220 2.02 0.62 -13.40
C ALA A 220 1.92 1.42 -14.70
N GLN A 221 0.71 1.71 -15.16
CA GLN A 221 0.48 2.59 -16.33
C GLN A 221 1.04 4.00 -16.12
N TYR A 222 0.91 4.55 -14.91
CA TYR A 222 1.50 5.85 -14.56
C TYR A 222 3.04 5.82 -14.66
N GLU A 223 3.68 4.78 -14.15
CA GLU A 223 5.14 4.61 -14.23
C GLU A 223 5.61 4.45 -15.68
N LEU A 224 4.83 3.77 -16.53
CA LEU A 224 5.04 3.66 -17.98
C LEU A 224 4.78 4.97 -18.74
N LYS A 225 4.34 6.03 -18.06
CA LYS A 225 3.94 7.32 -18.65
C LYS A 225 2.70 7.25 -19.56
N HIS A 226 1.94 6.18 -19.48
CA HIS A 226 0.63 6.04 -20.12
C HIS A 226 -0.43 6.76 -19.27
N LEU A 227 -0.32 8.10 -19.18
CA LEU A 227 -1.07 8.89 -18.20
C LEU A 227 -2.58 8.90 -18.49
N GLY A 228 -2.98 8.82 -19.76
CA GLY A 228 -4.39 8.70 -20.16
C GLY A 228 -5.01 7.38 -19.65
N ASP A 229 -4.31 6.26 -19.88
CA ASP A 229 -4.75 4.95 -19.41
C ASP A 229 -4.76 4.88 -17.89
N ALA A 230 -3.72 5.40 -17.23
CA ALA A 230 -3.64 5.46 -15.78
C ALA A 230 -4.83 6.21 -15.17
N ARG A 231 -5.20 7.36 -15.75
CA ARG A 231 -6.35 8.15 -15.34
C ARG A 231 -7.65 7.37 -15.50
N ALA A 232 -7.85 6.74 -16.66
CA ALA A 232 -9.05 5.95 -16.93
C ALA A 232 -9.16 4.78 -15.95
N THR A 233 -8.06 4.05 -15.72
CA THR A 233 -8.01 2.91 -14.80
C THR A 233 -8.26 3.33 -13.35
N LEU A 234 -7.59 4.39 -12.86
CA LEU A 234 -7.80 4.90 -11.50
C LEU A 234 -9.22 5.44 -11.31
N GLY A 235 -9.81 6.06 -12.33
CA GLY A 235 -11.21 6.47 -12.33
C GLY A 235 -12.17 5.27 -12.17
N GLN A 236 -11.86 4.16 -12.83
CA GLN A 236 -12.62 2.91 -12.66
C GLN A 236 -12.53 2.35 -11.24
N VAL A 237 -11.38 2.47 -10.54
CA VAL A 237 -11.27 2.03 -9.14
C VAL A 237 -12.26 2.78 -8.27
N VAL A 238 -12.32 4.10 -8.40
CA VAL A 238 -13.24 4.96 -7.62
C VAL A 238 -14.71 4.61 -7.89
N GLN A 239 -15.03 4.32 -9.16
CA GLN A 239 -16.42 4.02 -9.56
C GLN A 239 -16.85 2.59 -9.17
N LYS A 240 -15.99 1.60 -9.36
CA LYS A 240 -16.34 0.18 -9.15
C LYS A 240 -16.25 -0.25 -7.69
N TYR A 241 -15.38 0.37 -6.91
CA TYR A 241 -15.06 -0.05 -5.53
C TYR A 241 -15.18 1.11 -4.53
N PRO A 242 -16.32 1.83 -4.50
CA PRO A 242 -16.48 2.98 -3.62
C PRO A 242 -16.32 2.57 -2.15
N GLY A 243 -15.69 3.45 -1.36
CA GLY A 243 -15.48 3.22 0.08
C GLY A 243 -14.29 2.33 0.44
N THR A 244 -13.63 1.69 -0.53
CA THR A 244 -12.40 0.92 -0.29
C THR A 244 -11.19 1.84 -0.16
N ASP A 245 -10.12 1.34 0.48
CA ASP A 245 -8.85 2.07 0.56
C ASP A 245 -8.21 2.23 -0.82
N ALA A 246 -8.38 1.25 -1.70
CA ALA A 246 -7.98 1.35 -3.10
C ALA A 246 -8.63 2.56 -3.79
N ALA A 247 -9.92 2.81 -3.56
CA ALA A 247 -10.63 3.96 -4.14
C ALA A 247 -10.11 5.31 -3.60
N LYS A 248 -9.79 5.38 -2.30
CA LYS A 248 -9.20 6.59 -1.69
C LYS A 248 -7.83 6.90 -2.30
N LEU A 249 -6.96 5.88 -2.40
CA LEU A 249 -5.63 6.00 -3.00
C LEU A 249 -5.70 6.34 -4.49
N ALA A 250 -6.66 5.78 -5.22
CA ALA A 250 -6.90 6.11 -6.62
C ALA A 250 -7.31 7.57 -6.80
N ALA A 251 -8.25 8.06 -5.98
CA ALA A 251 -8.67 9.44 -6.00
C ALA A 251 -7.52 10.40 -5.71
N GLU A 252 -6.69 10.09 -4.72
CA GLU A 252 -5.49 10.87 -4.41
C GLU A 252 -4.49 10.88 -5.58
N ARG A 253 -4.25 9.73 -6.23
CA ARG A 253 -3.33 9.65 -7.37
C ARG A 253 -3.86 10.43 -8.58
N LEU A 254 -5.17 10.42 -8.81
CA LEU A 254 -5.81 11.17 -9.89
C LEU A 254 -5.55 12.68 -9.80
N THR A 255 -5.44 13.25 -8.60
CA THR A 255 -5.11 14.68 -8.44
C THR A 255 -3.69 15.03 -8.90
N LYS A 256 -2.80 14.03 -9.00
CA LYS A 256 -1.39 14.19 -9.40
C LYS A 256 -1.17 13.99 -10.91
N ILE A 257 -2.19 13.56 -11.63
CA ILE A 257 -2.12 13.37 -13.09
C ILE A 257 -2.72 14.60 -13.77
N PRO A 258 -1.99 15.30 -14.65
CA PRO A 258 -2.50 16.48 -15.37
C PRO A 258 -3.77 16.16 -16.17
N PRO A 259 -4.78 17.04 -16.23
CA PRO A 259 -6.04 16.77 -16.92
C PRO A 259 -5.88 16.48 -18.42
N ASP A 260 -4.89 17.07 -19.04
CA ASP A 260 -4.64 16.97 -20.49
C ASP A 260 -3.48 16.01 -20.82
N ALA A 261 -3.14 15.08 -19.91
CA ALA A 261 -2.09 14.10 -20.17
C ALA A 261 -2.55 13.10 -21.25
N PRO A 262 -1.74 12.91 -22.33
CA PRO A 262 -2.05 11.97 -23.42
C PRO A 262 -2.06 10.51 -22.98
#